data_e751d0b6679116e37c2c65c5694d9d08
#
_entry.id   e751d0b6679116e37c2c65c5694d9d08
#
_cell.length_a   1.000
_cell.length_b   1.000
_cell.length_c   1.000
_cell.angle_alpha   90.00
_cell.angle_beta   90.00
_cell.angle_gamma   90.00
#
_symmetry.space_group_name_H-M   'P 1'
#
loop_
_entity.id
_entity.type
_entity.pdbx_description
1 polymer ?
#
loop_
_entity_poly.entity_id
_entity_poly.type
_entity_poly.pdbx_seq_one_letter_code
_entity_poly.pdbx_strand_id
1 'polypeptide(L)'
;YVNRDVCTGCGLCSEKCPAKAPSEFDEGLAERPVIYTPFPQAVPNKPVLDAEHCTYFLKDGKCGVCAKVCPLDCIDYEQKDEIVEEEVGAIVVATGYDLYPIENMGEYGGGKYPDVVTSLQFERMLSASGPTGGEVRRPSDNEVPKEVVFLTCCGSRDPESHLPYCSKVCCMYLTKHAMLYKHNVHEGQAYVFYMDVRTGGKGYEEFYTRAAEEDDVLYIRGKVSKIFEEDGKVMVWGVDTLSGKKIEIAADMAVLGLATVPNKAAGELANMLKLHQNEWGFLSEAHPKLRPVESLAPGFYIAGSAQGPKDIPESVAQASGAASKVAALFAETEYHREPIIACIDEDTCAGCKVCVSVCPYDAAEFDEKDKVARIKEAICEGCGACIAACPSGSASQKNLTDEQLYKMVSAALEV
;
A
#
# COMPACT_ATOMS: atom_id res chain seq x y z
N TYR A 1 -20.66 12.02 15.23
CA TYR A 1 -19.24 12.32 15.05
C TYR A 1 -18.71 13.24 16.16
N VAL A 2 -17.44 13.57 16.14
CA VAL A 2 -16.81 14.46 17.12
C VAL A 2 -16.47 15.78 16.46
N ASN A 3 -17.04 16.87 16.98
CA ASN A 3 -16.69 18.22 16.52
C ASN A 3 -15.23 18.52 16.96
N ARG A 4 -14.32 18.52 15.98
CA ARG A 4 -12.89 18.69 16.22
C ARG A 4 -12.51 20.10 16.69
N ASP A 5 -13.27 21.12 16.33
CA ASP A 5 -12.97 22.52 16.69
C ASP A 5 -13.25 22.79 18.18
N VAL A 6 -14.25 22.12 18.73
CA VAL A 6 -14.67 22.27 20.14
C VAL A 6 -13.96 21.25 21.04
N CYS A 7 -13.65 20.05 20.54
CA CYS A 7 -13.06 18.97 21.33
C CYS A 7 -11.64 19.31 21.81
N THR A 8 -11.37 19.12 23.10
CA THR A 8 -10.02 19.31 23.71
C THR A 8 -9.17 18.04 23.74
N GLY A 9 -9.69 16.88 23.33
CA GLY A 9 -8.96 15.62 23.39
C GLY A 9 -8.82 15.02 24.80
N CYS A 10 -9.71 15.34 25.74
CA CYS A 10 -9.60 14.92 27.13
C CYS A 10 -9.76 13.40 27.39
N GLY A 11 -10.24 12.62 26.40
CA GLY A 11 -10.34 11.17 26.45
C GLY A 11 -11.51 10.59 27.26
N LEU A 12 -12.30 11.39 27.97
CA LEU A 12 -13.40 10.90 28.80
C LEU A 12 -14.45 10.06 28.06
N CYS A 13 -14.74 10.43 26.80
CA CYS A 13 -15.67 9.68 25.95
C CYS A 13 -15.14 8.28 25.63
N SER A 14 -13.84 8.13 25.38
CA SER A 14 -13.18 6.85 25.12
C SER A 14 -13.15 5.98 26.39
N GLU A 15 -12.77 6.57 27.53
CA GLU A 15 -12.70 5.86 28.82
C GLU A 15 -14.06 5.27 29.26
N LYS A 16 -15.14 6.01 29.04
CA LYS A 16 -16.48 5.61 29.46
C LYS A 16 -17.29 4.85 28.41
N CYS A 17 -16.71 4.61 27.23
CA CYS A 17 -17.39 3.89 26.16
C CYS A 17 -17.55 2.40 26.49
N PRO A 18 -18.80 1.87 26.55
CA PRO A 18 -19.04 0.46 26.89
C PRO A 18 -18.81 -0.49 25.70
N ALA A 19 -18.79 0.01 24.47
CA ALA A 19 -18.60 -0.78 23.26
C ALA A 19 -17.13 -0.83 22.87
N LYS A 20 -16.69 -1.99 22.39
CA LYS A 20 -15.32 -2.23 21.94
C LYS A 20 -15.32 -2.82 20.54
N ALA A 21 -14.23 -2.61 19.84
CA ALA A 21 -13.92 -3.18 18.55
C ALA A 21 -12.43 -3.58 18.51
N PRO A 22 -12.00 -4.47 17.60
CA PRO A 22 -10.58 -4.74 17.40
C PRO A 22 -9.80 -3.46 17.07
N SER A 23 -8.60 -3.31 17.63
CA SER A 23 -7.71 -2.19 17.35
C SER A 23 -7.02 -2.41 16.00
N GLU A 24 -7.34 -1.57 15.02
CA GLU A 24 -6.67 -1.60 13.70
C GLU A 24 -5.20 -1.22 13.83
N PHE A 25 -4.88 -0.27 14.71
CA PHE A 25 -3.51 0.18 14.96
C PHE A 25 -2.63 -0.90 15.60
N ASP A 26 -3.25 -1.82 16.35
CA ASP A 26 -2.58 -2.97 16.96
C ASP A 26 -2.78 -4.26 16.16
N GLU A 27 -3.17 -4.16 14.90
CA GLU A 27 -3.35 -5.31 13.98
C GLU A 27 -4.29 -6.40 14.58
N GLY A 28 -5.33 -5.98 15.29
CA GLY A 28 -6.29 -6.88 15.93
C GLY A 28 -5.80 -7.57 17.21
N LEU A 29 -4.58 -7.32 17.67
CA LEU A 29 -4.05 -7.92 18.91
C LEU A 29 -4.69 -7.39 20.18
N ALA A 30 -5.36 -6.24 20.13
CA ALA A 30 -6.05 -5.63 21.24
C ALA A 30 -7.43 -5.13 20.82
N GLU A 31 -8.27 -4.86 21.82
CA GLU A 31 -9.54 -4.16 21.61
C GLU A 31 -9.41 -2.68 21.97
N ARG A 32 -10.13 -1.85 21.23
CA ARG A 32 -10.26 -0.41 21.50
C ARG A 32 -11.72 -0.02 21.74
N PRO A 33 -11.99 1.07 22.48
CA PRO A 33 -13.31 1.68 22.50
C PRO A 33 -13.74 2.10 21.09
N VAL A 34 -15.05 2.15 20.82
CA VAL A 34 -15.56 2.58 19.51
C VAL A 34 -15.52 4.11 19.30
N ILE A 35 -15.29 4.87 20.38
CA ILE A 35 -14.88 6.27 20.28
C ILE A 35 -13.48 6.38 20.86
N TYR A 36 -12.50 6.72 20.03
CA TYR A 36 -11.09 6.52 20.33
C TYR A 36 -10.18 7.48 19.56
N THR A 37 -8.99 7.73 20.09
CA THR A 37 -7.93 8.37 19.31
C THR A 37 -7.24 7.29 18.47
N PRO A 38 -7.09 7.45 17.15
CA PRO A 38 -6.61 6.39 16.25
C PRO A 38 -5.26 5.77 16.66
N PHE A 39 -4.35 6.60 17.18
CA PHE A 39 -3.07 6.17 17.75
C PHE A 39 -2.52 7.25 18.68
N PRO A 40 -1.61 6.91 19.62
CA PRO A 40 -1.18 7.83 20.69
C PRO A 40 -0.57 9.16 20.21
N GLN A 41 0.07 9.16 19.03
CA GLN A 41 0.73 10.34 18.45
C GLN A 41 -0.13 11.07 17.40
N ALA A 42 -1.43 10.78 17.33
CA ALA A 42 -2.32 11.38 16.33
C ALA A 42 -2.39 12.91 16.46
N VAL A 43 -2.33 13.58 15.31
CA VAL A 43 -2.50 15.05 15.20
C VAL A 43 -3.64 15.35 14.24
N PRO A 44 -4.72 15.98 14.71
CA PRO A 44 -4.96 16.38 16.10
C PRO A 44 -5.20 15.18 17.04
N ASN A 45 -4.79 15.30 18.31
CA ASN A 45 -5.10 14.30 19.33
C ASN A 45 -6.57 14.43 19.77
N LYS A 46 -7.45 13.99 18.92
CA LYS A 46 -8.92 14.08 19.11
C LYS A 46 -9.54 12.77 18.71
N PRO A 47 -10.55 12.30 19.49
CA PRO A 47 -11.19 11.02 19.20
C PRO A 47 -12.00 11.07 17.89
N VAL A 48 -12.12 9.92 17.28
CA VAL A 48 -13.05 9.61 16.18
C VAL A 48 -14.08 8.61 16.67
N LEU A 49 -15.25 8.59 16.06
CA LEU A 49 -16.33 7.66 16.37
C LEU A 49 -16.46 6.63 15.25
N ASP A 50 -16.26 5.37 15.59
CA ASP A 50 -16.49 4.22 14.71
C ASP A 50 -18.00 3.91 14.69
N ALA A 51 -18.66 4.34 13.63
CA ALA A 51 -20.11 4.19 13.49
C ALA A 51 -20.52 2.72 13.29
N GLU A 52 -19.67 1.90 12.67
CA GLU A 52 -19.97 0.50 12.33
C GLU A 52 -20.07 -0.38 13.58
N HIS A 53 -19.30 -0.08 14.63
CA HIS A 53 -19.29 -0.82 15.88
C HIS A 53 -20.00 -0.09 17.02
N CYS A 54 -20.52 1.13 16.77
CA CYS A 54 -21.14 1.95 17.82
C CYS A 54 -22.53 1.46 18.18
N THR A 55 -22.76 1.16 19.46
CA THR A 55 -24.06 0.73 19.99
C THR A 55 -25.18 1.75 19.73
N TYR A 56 -24.86 3.05 19.63
CA TYR A 56 -25.86 4.07 19.30
C TYR A 56 -26.46 3.83 17.92
N PHE A 57 -25.60 3.62 16.90
CA PHE A 57 -26.05 3.39 15.52
C PHE A 57 -26.60 1.96 15.31
N LEU A 58 -26.02 0.96 15.97
CA LEU A 58 -26.47 -0.43 15.84
C LEU A 58 -27.80 -0.74 16.54
N LYS A 59 -28.21 0.09 17.52
CA LYS A 59 -29.41 -0.15 18.36
C LYS A 59 -30.32 1.08 18.43
N ASP A 60 -30.50 1.80 17.34
CA ASP A 60 -31.47 2.91 17.20
C ASP A 60 -31.43 3.92 18.36
N GLY A 61 -30.26 4.46 18.67
CA GLY A 61 -30.08 5.51 19.67
C GLY A 61 -30.11 5.05 21.13
N LYS A 62 -30.05 3.73 21.40
CA LYS A 62 -30.12 3.17 22.79
C LYS A 62 -28.84 3.36 23.61
N CYS A 63 -27.85 4.05 23.09
CA CYS A 63 -26.67 4.46 23.84
C CYS A 63 -26.52 5.99 23.75
N GLY A 64 -25.51 6.58 24.28
CA GLY A 64 -25.27 8.03 24.31
C GLY A 64 -24.35 8.40 25.46
N VAL A 65 -23.60 7.42 25.99
CA VAL A 65 -22.69 7.61 27.11
C VAL A 65 -21.62 8.65 26.79
N CYS A 66 -21.01 8.58 25.62
CA CYS A 66 -19.94 9.52 25.23
C CYS A 66 -20.44 10.98 25.15
N ALA A 67 -21.62 11.23 24.62
CA ALA A 67 -22.23 12.58 24.62
C ALA A 67 -22.54 13.07 26.04
N LYS A 68 -23.12 12.19 26.91
CA LYS A 68 -23.47 12.56 28.30
C LYS A 68 -22.26 12.90 29.16
N VAL A 69 -21.10 12.28 28.92
CA VAL A 69 -19.89 12.54 29.71
C VAL A 69 -19.02 13.64 29.12
N CYS A 70 -19.33 14.11 27.91
CA CYS A 70 -18.57 15.16 27.26
C CYS A 70 -18.85 16.53 27.90
N PRO A 71 -17.87 17.19 28.53
CA PRO A 71 -18.10 18.47 29.20
C PRO A 71 -18.30 19.63 28.23
N LEU A 72 -17.98 19.42 26.93
CA LEU A 72 -18.05 20.43 25.88
C LEU A 72 -19.15 20.16 24.86
N ASP A 73 -19.92 19.11 25.05
CA ASP A 73 -21.01 18.72 24.14
C ASP A 73 -20.59 18.64 22.66
N CYS A 74 -19.40 18.06 22.42
CA CYS A 74 -18.83 18.02 21.08
C CYS A 74 -19.14 16.71 20.31
N ILE A 75 -20.05 15.87 20.81
CA ILE A 75 -20.47 14.62 20.16
C ILE A 75 -21.80 14.83 19.45
N ASP A 76 -21.78 14.72 18.13
CA ASP A 76 -22.97 14.84 17.29
C ASP A 76 -23.18 13.55 16.49
N TYR A 77 -24.30 12.85 16.77
CA TYR A 77 -24.66 11.61 16.07
C TYR A 77 -25.38 11.86 14.74
N GLU A 78 -25.87 13.08 14.51
CA GLU A 78 -26.62 13.44 13.30
C GLU A 78 -25.74 14.13 12.26
N GLN A 79 -24.49 14.40 12.60
CA GLN A 79 -23.51 14.99 11.67
C GLN A 79 -23.40 14.13 10.41
N LYS A 80 -23.46 14.75 9.25
CA LYS A 80 -23.29 14.14 7.95
C LYS A 80 -21.95 14.49 7.37
N ASP A 81 -21.48 13.68 6.43
CA ASP A 81 -20.28 13.96 5.66
C ASP A 81 -20.53 15.20 4.79
N GLU A 82 -19.56 16.09 4.72
CA GLU A 82 -19.53 17.25 3.84
C GLU A 82 -18.56 16.97 2.69
N ILE A 83 -19.05 17.09 1.46
CA ILE A 83 -18.23 16.97 0.27
C ILE A 83 -17.74 18.37 -0.09
N VAL A 84 -16.42 18.55 -0.11
CA VAL A 84 -15.76 19.80 -0.48
C VAL A 84 -15.06 19.60 -1.82
N GLU A 85 -15.26 20.55 -2.73
CA GLU A 85 -14.58 20.58 -4.02
C GLU A 85 -13.40 21.55 -3.96
N GLU A 86 -12.21 21.09 -4.35
CA GLU A 86 -10.98 21.87 -4.35
C GLU A 86 -10.35 21.84 -5.74
N GLU A 87 -10.02 23.02 -6.29
CA GLU A 87 -9.24 23.11 -7.52
C GLU A 87 -7.74 23.00 -7.20
N VAL A 88 -7.10 21.99 -7.74
CA VAL A 88 -5.68 21.72 -7.49
C VAL A 88 -4.89 21.67 -8.80
N GLY A 89 -3.63 22.13 -8.78
CA GLY A 89 -2.75 22.10 -9.93
C GLY A 89 -2.01 20.78 -10.14
N ALA A 90 -1.91 19.95 -9.09
CA ALA A 90 -1.29 18.63 -9.16
C ALA A 90 -1.79 17.73 -8.04
N ILE A 91 -1.69 16.41 -8.25
CA ILE A 91 -2.05 15.38 -7.27
C ILE A 91 -0.85 14.43 -7.08
N VAL A 92 -0.43 14.24 -5.84
CA VAL A 92 0.57 13.22 -5.48
C VAL A 92 -0.14 12.03 -4.83
N VAL A 93 -0.06 10.87 -5.48
CA VAL A 93 -0.69 9.64 -5.00
C VAL A 93 0.33 8.85 -4.18
N ALA A 94 0.04 8.69 -2.89
CA ALA A 94 0.91 8.04 -1.91
C ALA A 94 0.09 7.12 -0.98
N THR A 95 -0.72 6.24 -1.55
CA THR A 95 -1.70 5.39 -0.86
C THR A 95 -1.09 4.24 -0.08
N GLY A 96 0.23 4.04 -0.16
CA GLY A 96 0.93 3.01 0.58
C GLY A 96 0.67 1.60 0.05
N TYR A 97 0.61 0.62 0.96
CA TYR A 97 0.46 -0.80 0.67
C TYR A 97 -0.37 -1.50 1.74
N ASP A 98 -0.82 -2.70 1.42
CA ASP A 98 -1.35 -3.66 2.38
C ASP A 98 -0.45 -4.90 2.46
N LEU A 99 -0.64 -5.72 3.49
CA LEU A 99 -0.01 -7.03 3.55
C LEU A 99 -0.84 -8.07 2.78
N TYR A 100 -0.16 -9.03 2.19
CA TYR A 100 -0.80 -10.23 1.65
C TYR A 100 -1.63 -10.92 2.76
N PRO A 101 -2.88 -11.35 2.49
CA PRO A 101 -3.74 -11.93 3.52
C PRO A 101 -3.08 -13.15 4.17
N ILE A 102 -2.98 -13.14 5.50
CA ILE A 102 -2.34 -14.22 6.26
C ILE A 102 -3.09 -15.55 6.10
N GLU A 103 -4.39 -15.50 5.86
CA GLU A 103 -5.26 -16.65 5.65
C GLU A 103 -4.88 -17.45 4.38
N ASN A 104 -4.24 -16.79 3.42
CA ASN A 104 -3.73 -17.42 2.21
C ASN A 104 -2.43 -18.23 2.46
N MET A 105 -1.84 -18.10 3.66
CA MET A 105 -0.65 -18.85 4.07
C MET A 105 -1.03 -20.10 4.87
N GLY A 106 -1.91 -20.92 4.30
CA GLY A 106 -2.43 -22.13 4.96
C GLY A 106 -1.36 -23.16 5.29
N GLU A 107 -0.31 -23.28 4.49
CA GLU A 107 0.87 -24.14 4.73
C GLU A 107 1.66 -23.72 5.96
N TYR A 108 1.57 -22.43 6.36
CA TYR A 108 2.19 -21.90 7.57
C TYR A 108 1.19 -21.72 8.72
N GLY A 109 -0.04 -22.19 8.56
CA GLY A 109 -1.06 -22.07 9.60
C GLY A 109 -1.52 -20.63 9.87
N GLY A 110 -1.34 -19.74 8.89
CA GLY A 110 -1.74 -18.36 8.96
C GLY A 110 -3.24 -18.22 9.20
N GLY A 111 -3.62 -17.35 10.14
CA GLY A 111 -5.02 -17.17 10.56
C GLY A 111 -5.63 -18.33 11.35
N LYS A 112 -4.92 -19.46 11.47
CA LYS A 112 -5.41 -20.66 12.18
C LYS A 112 -4.82 -20.80 13.58
N TYR A 113 -3.51 -20.59 13.71
CA TYR A 113 -2.81 -20.73 14.98
C TYR A 113 -2.52 -19.35 15.57
N PRO A 114 -2.88 -19.09 16.83
CA PRO A 114 -2.76 -17.74 17.41
C PRO A 114 -1.31 -17.25 17.51
N ASP A 115 -0.34 -18.18 17.69
CA ASP A 115 1.08 -17.84 17.81
C ASP A 115 1.81 -17.83 16.46
N VAL A 116 1.07 -17.89 15.34
CA VAL A 116 1.55 -17.58 14.01
C VAL A 116 1.07 -16.19 13.64
N VAL A 117 1.96 -15.21 13.74
CA VAL A 117 1.63 -13.78 13.65
C VAL A 117 2.22 -13.12 12.41
N THR A 118 1.65 -12.01 11.99
CA THR A 118 2.24 -11.16 10.95
C THR A 118 3.42 -10.36 11.50
N SER A 119 4.29 -9.90 10.61
CA SER A 119 5.37 -8.99 10.98
C SER A 119 4.86 -7.66 11.56
N LEU A 120 3.72 -7.13 11.12
CA LEU A 120 3.12 -5.93 11.71
C LEU A 120 2.58 -6.18 13.12
N GLN A 121 1.96 -7.32 13.38
CA GLN A 121 1.56 -7.73 14.73
C GLN A 121 2.78 -7.81 15.66
N PHE A 122 3.86 -8.41 15.19
CA PHE A 122 5.09 -8.50 15.96
C PHE A 122 5.73 -7.12 16.21
N GLU A 123 5.72 -6.23 15.22
CA GLU A 123 6.14 -4.83 15.38
C GLU A 123 5.34 -4.10 16.46
N ARG A 124 4.02 -4.35 16.52
CA ARG A 124 3.16 -3.76 17.56
C ARG A 124 3.48 -4.29 18.96
N MET A 125 3.83 -5.58 19.09
CA MET A 125 4.30 -6.12 20.37
C MET A 125 5.60 -5.48 20.85
N LEU A 126 6.54 -5.17 19.93
CA LEU A 126 7.81 -4.51 20.25
C LEU A 126 7.66 -3.04 20.61
N SER A 127 6.54 -2.41 20.28
CA SER A 127 6.33 -0.98 20.53
C SER A 127 5.86 -0.73 21.95
N ALA A 128 6.47 0.27 22.62
CA ALA A 128 6.03 0.72 23.94
C ALA A 128 4.58 1.22 23.98
N SER A 129 4.03 1.65 22.85
CA SER A 129 2.61 2.03 22.69
C SER A 129 1.74 0.89 22.17
N GLY A 130 2.29 -0.31 22.05
CA GLY A 130 1.58 -1.49 21.59
C GLY A 130 0.77 -2.18 22.69
N PRO A 131 0.04 -3.25 22.33
CA PRO A 131 -0.91 -3.90 23.22
C PRO A 131 -0.26 -4.54 24.45
N THR A 132 1.03 -4.84 24.39
CA THR A 132 1.81 -5.49 25.46
C THR A 132 2.83 -4.53 26.13
N GLY A 133 2.79 -3.23 25.81
CA GLY A 133 3.69 -2.23 26.39
C GLY A 133 5.16 -2.39 25.99
N GLY A 134 5.44 -3.04 24.88
CA GLY A 134 6.80 -3.27 24.36
C GLY A 134 7.37 -4.65 24.73
N GLU A 135 6.64 -5.47 25.45
CA GLU A 135 7.05 -6.84 25.76
C GLU A 135 6.51 -7.80 24.70
N VAL A 136 7.38 -8.65 24.15
CA VAL A 136 6.95 -9.71 23.22
C VAL A 136 6.23 -10.81 24.00
N ARG A 137 4.96 -11.04 23.68
CA ARG A 137 4.11 -12.03 24.34
C ARG A 137 3.32 -12.87 23.34
N ARG A 138 3.15 -14.13 23.64
CA ARG A 138 2.36 -15.06 22.83
C ARG A 138 0.87 -14.68 22.88
N PRO A 139 0.19 -14.58 21.72
CA PRO A 139 -1.25 -14.34 21.69
C PRO A 139 -2.09 -15.41 22.39
N SER A 140 -1.63 -16.67 22.42
CA SER A 140 -2.38 -17.80 22.98
C SER A 140 -2.51 -17.77 24.51
N ASP A 141 -1.44 -17.41 25.21
CA ASP A 141 -1.36 -17.55 26.70
C ASP A 141 -0.73 -16.35 27.40
N ASN A 142 -0.30 -15.34 26.64
CA ASN A 142 0.38 -14.13 27.14
C ASN A 142 1.74 -14.38 27.80
N GLU A 143 2.36 -15.55 27.58
CA GLU A 143 3.69 -15.85 28.06
C GLU A 143 4.77 -15.27 27.12
N VAL A 144 5.98 -15.09 27.67
CA VAL A 144 7.14 -14.61 26.88
C VAL A 144 7.70 -15.78 26.06
N PRO A 145 7.72 -15.68 24.71
CA PRO A 145 8.27 -16.75 23.89
C PRO A 145 9.79 -16.84 24.04
N LYS A 146 10.32 -18.06 24.13
CA LYS A 146 11.76 -18.35 24.19
C LYS A 146 12.35 -18.72 22.83
N GLU A 147 11.55 -19.31 21.96
CA GLU A 147 11.94 -19.76 20.63
C GLU A 147 11.05 -19.07 19.59
N VAL A 148 11.61 -18.15 18.80
CA VAL A 148 10.86 -17.42 17.77
C VAL A 148 11.46 -17.65 16.40
N VAL A 149 10.63 -18.04 15.44
CA VAL A 149 11.03 -18.29 14.05
C VAL A 149 10.48 -17.18 13.15
N PHE A 150 11.34 -16.51 12.43
CA PHE A 150 11.01 -15.49 11.45
C PHE A 150 11.12 -16.05 10.03
N LEU A 151 10.06 -15.95 9.25
CA LEU A 151 10.02 -16.44 7.88
C LEU A 151 10.03 -15.28 6.89
N THR A 152 11.04 -15.23 6.04
CA THR A 152 11.06 -14.28 4.91
C THR A 152 10.23 -14.81 3.73
N CYS A 153 9.86 -13.92 2.81
CA CYS A 153 9.22 -14.25 1.53
C CYS A 153 7.86 -14.99 1.64
N CYS A 154 7.12 -14.84 2.76
CA CYS A 154 5.79 -15.43 2.87
C CYS A 154 4.83 -14.78 1.86
N GLY A 155 4.33 -15.55 0.90
CA GLY A 155 3.51 -15.06 -0.20
C GLY A 155 4.28 -14.32 -1.31
N SER A 156 5.63 -14.21 -1.22
CA SER A 156 6.49 -13.57 -2.23
C SER A 156 7.42 -14.58 -2.89
N ARG A 157 7.87 -14.29 -4.12
CA ARG A 157 8.84 -15.11 -4.88
C ARG A 157 8.38 -16.55 -5.07
N ASP A 158 7.10 -16.72 -5.26
CA ASP A 158 6.43 -18.01 -5.44
C ASP A 158 5.44 -17.93 -6.61
N PRO A 159 5.94 -18.09 -7.86
CA PRO A 159 5.10 -17.91 -9.05
C PRO A 159 4.06 -19.02 -9.25
N GLU A 160 4.16 -20.13 -8.52
CA GLU A 160 3.25 -21.26 -8.67
C GLU A 160 2.03 -21.14 -7.75
N SER A 161 2.23 -20.66 -6.52
CA SER A 161 1.17 -20.66 -5.50
C SER A 161 0.76 -19.27 -5.03
N HIS A 162 1.66 -18.28 -5.14
CA HIS A 162 1.49 -16.94 -4.60
C HIS A 162 2.01 -15.87 -5.57
N LEU A 163 2.62 -14.79 -5.05
CA LEU A 163 3.12 -13.67 -5.85
C LEU A 163 4.57 -13.93 -6.31
N PRO A 164 4.88 -13.73 -7.61
CA PRO A 164 6.21 -14.03 -8.15
C PRO A 164 7.26 -12.99 -7.77
N TYR A 165 6.87 -11.77 -7.42
CA TYR A 165 7.80 -10.68 -7.10
C TYR A 165 8.32 -10.74 -5.67
N CYS A 166 9.41 -10.01 -5.42
CA CYS A 166 10.00 -9.82 -4.10
C CYS A 166 9.42 -8.58 -3.43
N SER A 167 9.00 -8.70 -2.18
CA SER A 167 8.56 -7.57 -1.34
C SER A 167 9.69 -6.69 -0.81
N LYS A 168 10.94 -6.97 -1.20
CA LYS A 168 12.15 -6.18 -0.98
C LYS A 168 12.55 -5.94 0.48
N VAL A 169 11.62 -5.47 1.32
CA VAL A 169 11.91 -4.95 2.67
C VAL A 169 11.88 -6.01 3.78
N CYS A 170 11.30 -7.20 3.53
CA CYS A 170 11.08 -8.20 4.57
C CYS A 170 12.38 -8.71 5.21
N CYS A 171 13.47 -8.89 4.46
CA CYS A 171 14.75 -9.32 5.02
C CYS A 171 15.23 -8.36 6.12
N MET A 172 15.18 -7.06 5.86
CA MET A 172 15.70 -6.06 6.79
C MET A 172 14.80 -5.82 8.00
N TYR A 173 13.48 -5.76 7.83
CA TYR A 173 12.61 -5.55 8.98
C TYR A 173 12.51 -6.80 9.87
N LEU A 174 12.58 -8.01 9.31
CA LEU A 174 12.64 -9.24 10.13
C LEU A 174 13.98 -9.37 10.84
N THR A 175 15.10 -8.97 10.23
CA THR A 175 16.39 -8.83 10.92
C THR A 175 16.27 -7.90 12.12
N LYS A 176 15.64 -6.70 11.94
CA LYS A 176 15.38 -5.75 13.04
C LYS A 176 14.52 -6.39 14.14
N HIS A 177 13.47 -7.11 13.77
CA HIS A 177 12.60 -7.78 14.74
C HIS A 177 13.35 -8.83 15.54
N ALA A 178 14.17 -9.66 14.88
CA ALA A 178 14.97 -10.70 15.53
C ALA A 178 15.98 -10.09 16.53
N MET A 179 16.67 -9.00 16.14
CA MET A 179 17.60 -8.27 17.02
C MET A 179 16.87 -7.69 18.23
N LEU A 180 15.76 -6.96 18.03
CA LEU A 180 14.98 -6.38 19.11
C LEU A 180 14.40 -7.43 20.05
N TYR A 181 13.96 -8.57 19.49
CA TYR A 181 13.53 -9.71 20.30
C TYR A 181 14.68 -10.22 21.20
N LYS A 182 15.87 -10.43 20.64
CA LYS A 182 17.07 -10.86 21.41
C LYS A 182 17.45 -9.87 22.51
N HIS A 183 17.32 -8.56 22.24
CA HIS A 183 17.55 -7.52 23.24
C HIS A 183 16.51 -7.51 24.36
N ASN A 184 15.25 -7.84 24.07
CA ASN A 184 14.18 -7.88 25.06
C ASN A 184 14.13 -9.21 25.82
N VAL A 185 14.53 -10.32 25.19
CA VAL A 185 14.49 -11.68 25.72
C VAL A 185 15.89 -12.29 25.64
N HIS A 186 16.76 -11.95 26.58
CA HIS A 186 18.18 -12.34 26.55
C HIS A 186 18.44 -13.85 26.45
N GLU A 187 17.59 -14.66 27.05
CA GLU A 187 17.69 -16.13 26.97
C GLU A 187 16.90 -16.72 25.77
N GLY A 188 16.25 -15.87 25.00
CA GLY A 188 15.46 -16.27 23.84
C GLY A 188 16.33 -16.59 22.63
N GLN A 189 15.85 -17.47 21.75
CA GLN A 189 16.50 -17.79 20.49
C GLN A 189 15.66 -17.33 19.30
N ALA A 190 16.30 -16.60 18.39
CA ALA A 190 15.72 -16.13 17.13
C ALA A 190 16.28 -16.95 15.95
N TYR A 191 15.39 -17.48 15.12
CA TYR A 191 15.75 -18.16 13.88
C TYR A 191 15.17 -17.40 12.70
N VAL A 192 15.94 -17.14 11.66
CA VAL A 192 15.47 -16.49 10.43
C VAL A 192 15.62 -17.46 9.26
N PHE A 193 14.51 -17.93 8.69
CA PHE A 193 14.51 -18.67 7.44
C PHE A 193 14.55 -17.74 6.26
N TYR A 194 15.48 -17.96 5.32
CA TYR A 194 15.69 -17.09 4.16
C TYR A 194 16.11 -17.89 2.92
N MET A 195 15.79 -17.40 1.74
CA MET A 195 16.32 -17.91 0.47
C MET A 195 17.63 -17.20 0.10
N ASP A 196 17.62 -15.89 0.12
CA ASP A 196 18.75 -14.96 0.07
C ASP A 196 18.40 -13.73 0.92
N VAL A 197 19.37 -13.12 1.56
CA VAL A 197 19.17 -11.87 2.31
C VAL A 197 19.39 -10.70 1.36
N ARG A 198 18.43 -9.79 1.30
CA ARG A 198 18.49 -8.60 0.45
C ARG A 198 18.73 -7.36 1.29
N THR A 199 19.98 -6.90 1.27
CA THR A 199 20.51 -5.78 2.06
C THR A 199 20.71 -4.53 1.19
N GLY A 200 19.77 -4.26 0.29
CA GLY A 200 19.88 -3.18 -0.68
C GLY A 200 19.70 -1.78 -0.07
N GLY A 201 20.70 -1.29 0.61
CA GLY A 201 20.73 0.04 1.21
C GLY A 201 22.07 0.32 1.92
N LYS A 202 22.34 1.60 2.19
CA LYS A 202 23.57 2.00 2.88
C LYS A 202 23.56 1.51 4.34
N GLY A 203 24.55 0.70 4.71
CA GLY A 203 24.68 0.15 6.06
C GLY A 203 23.78 -1.06 6.36
N TYR A 204 23.06 -1.60 5.37
CA TYR A 204 22.15 -2.73 5.59
C TYR A 204 22.90 -4.06 5.66
N GLU A 205 24.01 -4.21 4.93
CA GLU A 205 24.86 -5.40 5.04
C GLU A 205 25.48 -5.49 6.42
N GLU A 206 26.02 -4.39 6.93
CA GLU A 206 26.60 -4.30 8.28
C GLU A 206 25.55 -4.56 9.35
N PHE A 207 24.31 -4.11 9.12
CA PHE A 207 23.20 -4.36 10.03
C PHE A 207 22.85 -5.87 10.10
N TYR A 208 22.80 -6.54 8.96
CA TYR A 208 22.59 -7.98 8.88
C TYR A 208 23.74 -8.76 9.54
N THR A 209 25.01 -8.37 9.25
CA THR A 209 26.20 -9.01 9.82
C THR A 209 26.17 -8.90 11.34
N ARG A 210 25.84 -7.73 11.88
CA ARG A 210 25.71 -7.52 13.34
C ARG A 210 24.65 -8.42 13.96
N ALA A 211 23.49 -8.58 13.32
CA ALA A 211 22.44 -9.47 13.81
C ALA A 211 22.91 -10.93 13.95
N ALA A 212 23.73 -11.38 12.99
CA ALA A 212 24.25 -12.75 12.98
C ALA A 212 25.43 -12.97 13.94
N GLU A 213 26.34 -11.96 14.07
CA GLU A 213 27.61 -12.13 14.78
C GLU A 213 27.58 -11.62 16.22
N GLU A 214 26.78 -10.56 16.50
CA GLU A 214 26.74 -9.92 17.82
C GLU A 214 25.45 -10.25 18.60
N ASP A 215 24.31 -10.41 17.91
CA ASP A 215 23.01 -10.65 18.55
C ASP A 215 22.59 -12.15 18.54
N ASP A 216 23.44 -13.06 18.09
CA ASP A 216 23.19 -14.51 18.02
C ASP A 216 21.89 -14.88 17.30
N VAL A 217 21.51 -14.15 16.26
CA VAL A 217 20.39 -14.49 15.39
C VAL A 217 20.81 -15.62 14.46
N LEU A 218 20.14 -16.76 14.51
CA LEU A 218 20.46 -17.92 13.69
C LEU A 218 19.77 -17.83 12.33
N TYR A 219 20.57 -17.69 11.26
CA TYR A 219 20.10 -17.65 9.89
C TYR A 219 20.14 -19.04 9.26
N ILE A 220 18.98 -19.55 8.81
CA ILE A 220 18.83 -20.86 8.17
C ILE A 220 18.46 -20.64 6.70
N ARG A 221 19.38 -21.02 5.79
CA ARG A 221 19.15 -20.87 4.37
C ARG A 221 18.23 -21.96 3.86
N GLY A 222 16.97 -21.60 3.60
CA GLY A 222 15.98 -22.54 3.10
C GLY A 222 14.58 -21.97 3.11
N LYS A 223 13.63 -22.75 2.64
CA LYS A 223 12.20 -22.45 2.74
C LYS A 223 11.57 -23.38 3.77
N VAL A 224 10.72 -22.83 4.63
CA VAL A 224 9.85 -23.61 5.49
C VAL A 224 8.84 -24.33 4.62
N SER A 225 8.64 -25.61 4.84
CA SER A 225 7.68 -26.41 4.08
C SER A 225 6.31 -26.47 4.74
N LYS A 226 6.27 -26.41 6.07
CA LYS A 226 5.02 -26.50 6.82
C LYS A 226 5.20 -25.94 8.23
N ILE A 227 4.12 -25.31 8.74
CA ILE A 227 3.95 -24.98 10.16
C ILE A 227 2.66 -25.63 10.66
N PHE A 228 2.70 -26.22 11.86
CA PHE A 228 1.53 -26.77 12.54
C PHE A 228 1.71 -26.67 14.06
N GLU A 229 0.64 -26.80 14.80
CA GLU A 229 0.67 -26.81 16.27
C GLU A 229 0.67 -28.23 16.80
N GLU A 230 1.53 -28.50 17.76
CA GLU A 230 1.61 -29.77 18.50
C GLU A 230 2.05 -29.47 19.93
N ASP A 231 1.33 -30.01 20.92
CA ASP A 231 1.62 -29.86 22.36
C ASP A 231 1.84 -28.38 22.82
N GLY A 232 1.08 -27.43 22.25
CA GLY A 232 1.18 -26.01 22.57
C GLY A 232 2.43 -25.31 22.02
N LYS A 233 3.12 -25.94 21.06
CA LYS A 233 4.26 -25.40 20.32
C LYS A 233 3.92 -25.24 18.84
N VAL A 234 4.53 -24.25 18.24
CA VAL A 234 4.51 -24.01 16.79
C VAL A 234 5.63 -24.83 16.16
N MET A 235 5.29 -25.97 15.59
CA MET A 235 6.26 -26.83 14.91
C MET A 235 6.58 -26.30 13.53
N VAL A 236 7.84 -25.96 13.30
CA VAL A 236 8.33 -25.41 12.02
C VAL A 236 9.21 -26.45 11.33
N TRP A 237 8.77 -26.92 10.17
CA TRP A 237 9.53 -27.87 9.34
C TRP A 237 10.08 -27.21 8.10
N GLY A 238 11.38 -27.38 7.90
CA GLY A 238 12.08 -26.83 6.75
C GLY A 238 13.31 -27.65 6.37
N VAL A 239 14.12 -27.09 5.49
CA VAL A 239 15.41 -27.68 5.07
C VAL A 239 16.46 -26.60 5.11
N ASP A 240 17.60 -26.87 5.71
CA ASP A 240 18.79 -26.07 5.51
C ASP A 240 19.47 -26.50 4.21
N THR A 241 19.41 -25.65 3.19
CA THR A 241 19.94 -25.94 1.86
C THR A 241 21.47 -25.90 1.78
N LEU A 242 22.15 -25.37 2.80
CA LEU A 242 23.61 -25.39 2.87
C LEU A 242 24.13 -26.75 3.35
N SER A 243 23.50 -27.33 4.35
CA SER A 243 23.88 -28.63 4.89
C SER A 243 23.09 -29.80 4.29
N GLY A 244 21.98 -29.53 3.60
CA GLY A 244 21.04 -30.53 3.09
C GLY A 244 20.22 -31.24 4.19
N LYS A 245 20.26 -30.73 5.43
CA LYS A 245 19.58 -31.34 6.57
C LYS A 245 18.14 -30.86 6.70
N LYS A 246 17.25 -31.75 7.08
CA LYS A 246 15.92 -31.39 7.57
C LYS A 246 16.06 -30.64 8.88
N ILE A 247 15.28 -29.61 9.05
CA ILE A 247 15.21 -28.80 10.26
C ILE A 247 13.79 -28.91 10.83
N GLU A 248 13.73 -29.19 12.12
CA GLU A 248 12.50 -29.18 12.91
C GLU A 248 12.74 -28.29 14.13
N ILE A 249 11.92 -27.28 14.32
CA ILE A 249 11.99 -26.35 15.45
C ILE A 249 10.65 -26.37 16.15
N ALA A 250 10.65 -26.68 17.45
CA ALA A 250 9.49 -26.55 18.33
C ALA A 250 9.45 -25.12 18.91
N ALA A 251 9.04 -24.17 18.09
CA ALA A 251 9.02 -22.76 18.44
C ALA A 251 7.83 -22.40 19.36
N ASP A 252 7.96 -21.29 20.05
CA ASP A 252 6.87 -20.67 20.80
C ASP A 252 6.02 -19.77 19.89
N MET A 253 6.63 -19.17 18.89
CA MET A 253 5.98 -18.25 17.97
C MET A 253 6.63 -18.30 16.59
N ALA A 254 5.83 -18.11 15.55
CA ALA A 254 6.31 -17.90 14.18
C ALA A 254 5.84 -16.52 13.65
N VAL A 255 6.77 -15.77 13.07
CA VAL A 255 6.53 -14.43 12.50
C VAL A 255 6.63 -14.49 10.99
N LEU A 256 5.54 -14.22 10.31
CA LEU A 256 5.46 -14.28 8.85
C LEU A 256 5.81 -12.92 8.22
N GLY A 257 6.88 -12.87 7.45
CA GLY A 257 7.23 -11.74 6.58
C GLY A 257 6.40 -11.76 5.32
N LEU A 258 5.14 -11.35 5.45
CA LEU A 258 4.15 -11.38 4.38
C LEU A 258 4.52 -10.47 3.21
N ALA A 259 4.07 -10.85 2.02
CA ALA A 259 4.24 -10.04 0.82
C ALA A 259 3.56 -8.68 0.96
N THR A 260 4.20 -7.67 0.39
CA THR A 260 3.62 -6.33 0.22
C THR A 260 2.75 -6.33 -1.03
N VAL A 261 1.50 -5.94 -0.88
CA VAL A 261 0.53 -5.83 -1.99
C VAL A 261 0.00 -4.40 -2.11
N PRO A 262 -0.56 -4.00 -3.26
CA PRO A 262 -1.20 -2.69 -3.39
C PRO A 262 -2.29 -2.49 -2.33
N ASN A 263 -2.46 -1.24 -1.90
CA ASN A 263 -3.58 -0.88 -1.03
C ASN A 263 -4.93 -1.26 -1.68
N LYS A 264 -5.88 -1.75 -0.88
CA LYS A 264 -7.19 -2.23 -1.36
C LYS A 264 -7.94 -1.20 -2.20
N ALA A 265 -7.85 0.08 -1.85
CA ALA A 265 -8.52 1.16 -2.57
C ALA A 265 -7.72 1.66 -3.80
N ALA A 266 -6.48 1.18 -4.02
CA ALA A 266 -5.62 1.69 -5.09
C ALA A 266 -6.21 1.47 -6.49
N GLY A 267 -6.89 0.35 -6.71
CA GLY A 267 -7.52 0.04 -8.00
C GLY A 267 -8.69 0.97 -8.34
N GLU A 268 -9.55 1.24 -7.36
CA GLU A 268 -10.68 2.16 -7.53
C GLU A 268 -10.18 3.59 -7.76
N LEU A 269 -9.23 4.05 -6.95
CA LEU A 269 -8.60 5.35 -7.10
C LEU A 269 -7.89 5.50 -8.46
N ALA A 270 -7.15 4.47 -8.89
CA ALA A 270 -6.48 4.48 -10.19
C ALA A 270 -7.49 4.60 -11.35
N ASN A 271 -8.61 3.88 -11.28
CA ASN A 271 -9.68 3.98 -12.27
C ASN A 271 -10.31 5.38 -12.28
N MET A 272 -10.57 5.96 -11.12
CA MET A 272 -11.12 7.31 -10.98
C MET A 272 -10.18 8.38 -11.56
N LEU A 273 -8.89 8.30 -11.27
CA LEU A 273 -7.87 9.25 -11.70
C LEU A 273 -7.24 8.90 -13.06
N LYS A 274 -7.69 7.83 -13.73
CA LYS A 274 -7.15 7.33 -15.01
C LYS A 274 -5.64 7.04 -14.94
N LEU A 275 -5.19 6.48 -13.82
CA LEU A 275 -3.80 6.10 -13.61
C LEU A 275 -3.54 4.66 -14.07
N HIS A 276 -2.36 4.44 -14.62
CA HIS A 276 -1.92 3.10 -15.00
C HIS A 276 -1.50 2.28 -13.78
N GLN A 277 -1.84 1.00 -13.80
CA GLN A 277 -1.33 0.01 -12.84
C GLN A 277 -0.54 -1.06 -13.59
N ASN A 278 0.45 -1.64 -12.93
CA ASN A 278 1.15 -2.80 -13.45
C ASN A 278 0.30 -4.07 -13.26
N GLU A 279 0.79 -5.21 -13.74
CA GLU A 279 0.11 -6.51 -13.64
C GLU A 279 -0.19 -6.96 -12.20
N TRP A 280 0.45 -6.34 -11.21
CA TRP A 280 0.30 -6.64 -9.77
C TRP A 280 -0.62 -5.64 -9.05
N GLY A 281 -1.12 -4.61 -9.76
CA GLY A 281 -2.00 -3.58 -9.22
C GLY A 281 -1.29 -2.39 -8.57
N PHE A 282 0.04 -2.31 -8.58
CA PHE A 282 0.76 -1.11 -8.18
C PHE A 282 0.67 -0.03 -9.27
N LEU A 283 0.67 1.23 -8.85
CA LEU A 283 0.67 2.36 -9.79
C LEU A 283 1.97 2.40 -10.60
N SER A 284 1.85 2.62 -11.90
CA SER A 284 2.98 2.65 -12.81
C SER A 284 3.41 4.08 -13.13
N GLU A 285 4.69 4.32 -13.05
CA GLU A 285 5.34 5.54 -13.52
C GLU A 285 5.35 5.64 -15.05
N ALA A 286 5.48 6.85 -15.56
CA ALA A 286 5.55 7.09 -17.00
C ALA A 286 6.82 6.49 -17.66
N HIS A 287 7.93 6.46 -16.93
CA HIS A 287 9.17 5.79 -17.37
C HIS A 287 10.10 5.57 -16.17
N PRO A 288 10.59 4.33 -15.92
CA PRO A 288 11.34 3.99 -14.71
C PRO A 288 12.66 4.74 -14.52
N LYS A 289 13.27 5.25 -15.59
CA LYS A 289 14.55 5.98 -15.53
C LYS A 289 14.41 7.48 -15.74
N LEU A 290 13.53 7.90 -16.66
CA LEU A 290 13.44 9.29 -17.08
C LEU A 290 12.33 10.07 -16.36
N ARG A 291 11.26 9.38 -15.97
CA ARG A 291 10.07 9.95 -15.31
C ARG A 291 9.59 9.04 -14.19
N PRO A 292 10.43 8.82 -13.14
CA PRO A 292 10.20 7.76 -12.15
C PRO A 292 9.14 8.11 -11.10
N VAL A 293 8.69 9.35 -11.04
CA VAL A 293 7.69 9.86 -10.10
C VAL A 293 6.45 10.44 -10.77
N GLU A 294 6.49 10.64 -12.10
CA GLU A 294 5.33 11.10 -12.87
C GLU A 294 4.52 9.91 -13.36
N SER A 295 3.21 10.04 -13.39
CA SER A 295 2.34 9.11 -14.11
C SER A 295 2.31 9.43 -15.62
N LEU A 296 1.64 8.58 -16.41
CA LEU A 296 1.37 8.89 -17.81
C LEU A 296 0.40 10.07 -17.97
N ALA A 297 -0.51 10.26 -17.02
CA ALA A 297 -1.41 11.40 -17.00
C ALA A 297 -0.69 12.63 -16.39
N PRO A 298 -0.63 13.77 -17.09
CA PRO A 298 -0.01 14.99 -16.58
C PRO A 298 -0.67 15.49 -15.30
N GLY A 299 0.14 16.09 -14.42
CA GLY A 299 -0.34 16.63 -13.14
C GLY A 299 -0.48 15.57 -12.04
N PHE A 300 -0.29 14.27 -12.35
CA PHE A 300 -0.32 13.20 -11.37
C PHE A 300 1.07 12.65 -11.11
N TYR A 301 1.42 12.54 -9.84
CA TYR A 301 2.72 12.07 -9.36
C TYR A 301 2.52 10.91 -8.39
N ILE A 302 3.51 10.04 -8.30
CA ILE A 302 3.45 8.81 -7.50
C ILE A 302 4.59 8.83 -6.48
N ALA A 303 4.29 8.52 -5.23
CA ALA A 303 5.30 8.44 -4.19
C ALA A 303 5.11 7.22 -3.27
N GLY A 304 6.23 6.68 -2.80
CA GLY A 304 6.25 5.60 -1.83
C GLY A 304 5.76 4.25 -2.34
N SER A 305 5.25 3.43 -1.44
CA SER A 305 4.88 2.03 -1.73
C SER A 305 3.63 1.87 -2.60
N ALA A 306 2.95 2.96 -2.96
CA ALA A 306 1.89 2.95 -3.97
C ALA A 306 2.40 2.48 -5.35
N GLN A 307 3.70 2.70 -5.67
CA GLN A 307 4.35 2.26 -6.90
C GLN A 307 4.91 0.82 -6.79
N GLY A 308 5.20 0.37 -5.60
CA GLY A 308 5.81 -0.94 -5.33
C GLY A 308 6.53 -0.96 -3.98
N PRO A 309 6.95 -2.15 -3.51
CA PRO A 309 7.62 -2.28 -2.22
C PRO A 309 8.86 -1.38 -2.09
N LYS A 310 8.89 -0.55 -1.05
CA LYS A 310 9.96 0.41 -0.75
C LYS A 310 10.20 0.50 0.75
N ASP A 311 11.44 0.78 1.11
CA ASP A 311 11.80 1.17 2.48
C ASP A 311 11.54 2.67 2.75
N ILE A 312 11.77 3.11 3.98
CA ILE A 312 11.55 4.51 4.38
C ILE A 312 12.49 5.47 3.62
N PRO A 313 13.82 5.24 3.54
CA PRO A 313 14.73 6.09 2.76
C PRO A 313 14.33 6.25 1.30
N GLU A 314 13.93 5.17 0.64
CA GLU A 314 13.47 5.20 -0.75
C GLU A 314 12.15 5.96 -0.90
N SER A 315 11.21 5.75 0.02
CA SER A 315 9.92 6.45 0.03
C SER A 315 10.11 7.96 0.21
N VAL A 316 11.01 8.38 1.10
CA VAL A 316 11.36 9.79 1.33
C VAL A 316 12.06 10.39 0.11
N ALA A 317 13.01 9.67 -0.50
CA ALA A 317 13.70 10.13 -1.72
C ALA A 317 12.71 10.32 -2.86
N GLN A 318 11.79 9.38 -3.04
CA GLN A 318 10.77 9.46 -4.09
C GLN A 318 9.76 10.58 -3.82
N ALA A 319 9.32 10.77 -2.59
CA ALA A 319 8.44 11.86 -2.20
C ALA A 319 9.11 13.24 -2.46
N SER A 320 10.40 13.38 -2.14
CA SER A 320 11.19 14.58 -2.46
C SER A 320 11.29 14.80 -3.97
N GLY A 321 11.47 13.74 -4.75
CA GLY A 321 11.45 13.79 -6.21
C GLY A 321 10.11 14.24 -6.77
N ALA A 322 9.00 13.70 -6.26
CA ALA A 322 7.65 14.10 -6.66
C ALA A 322 7.38 15.56 -6.31
N ALA A 323 7.72 16.00 -5.10
CA ALA A 323 7.58 17.40 -4.69
C ALA A 323 8.41 18.37 -5.57
N SER A 324 9.64 17.97 -5.93
CA SER A 324 10.48 18.75 -6.84
C SER A 324 9.87 18.89 -8.23
N LYS A 325 9.25 17.82 -8.75
CA LYS A 325 8.56 17.83 -10.04
C LYS A 325 7.29 18.71 -10.03
N VAL A 326 6.53 18.65 -8.94
CA VAL A 326 5.38 19.55 -8.73
C VAL A 326 5.85 21.01 -8.66
N ALA A 327 6.94 21.29 -7.93
CA ALA A 327 7.49 22.65 -7.87
C ALA A 327 7.97 23.14 -9.26
N ALA A 328 8.59 22.25 -10.05
CA ALA A 328 9.01 22.58 -11.41
C ALA A 328 7.80 22.88 -12.32
N LEU A 329 6.71 22.09 -12.21
CA LEU A 329 5.47 22.34 -12.94
C LEU A 329 4.91 23.74 -12.63
N PHE A 330 4.91 24.16 -11.36
CA PHE A 330 4.37 25.47 -10.95
C PHE A 330 5.33 26.66 -11.19
N ALA A 331 6.59 26.38 -11.51
CA ALA A 331 7.54 27.43 -11.87
C ALA A 331 7.38 27.92 -13.32
N GLU A 332 6.75 27.11 -14.17
CA GLU A 332 6.49 27.48 -15.56
C GLU A 332 5.20 28.28 -15.69
N THR A 333 5.21 29.31 -16.53
CA THR A 333 4.03 30.11 -16.85
C THR A 333 3.22 29.55 -18.01
N GLU A 334 3.86 28.69 -18.82
CA GLU A 334 3.29 28.02 -19.97
C GLU A 334 3.67 26.54 -19.95
N TYR A 335 2.71 25.68 -20.23
CA TYR A 335 2.94 24.25 -20.31
C TYR A 335 3.18 23.82 -21.75
N HIS A 336 4.41 23.38 -22.06
CA HIS A 336 4.78 22.86 -23.37
C HIS A 336 4.54 21.36 -23.45
N ARG A 337 3.71 20.94 -24.40
CA ARG A 337 3.41 19.53 -24.66
C ARG A 337 3.92 19.09 -26.02
N GLU A 338 4.20 17.79 -26.14
CA GLU A 338 4.41 17.17 -27.44
C GLU A 338 3.18 17.39 -28.33
N PRO A 339 3.37 17.87 -29.56
CA PRO A 339 2.26 18.15 -30.46
C PRO A 339 1.63 16.91 -31.11
N ILE A 340 1.88 15.72 -30.54
CA ILE A 340 1.31 14.44 -30.97
C ILE A 340 -0.04 14.28 -30.31
N ILE A 341 -1.05 14.90 -30.90
CA ILE A 341 -2.44 14.85 -30.41
C ILE A 341 -3.36 14.31 -31.50
N ALA A 342 -4.49 13.73 -31.08
CA ALA A 342 -5.51 13.30 -32.01
C ALA A 342 -6.16 14.49 -32.72
N CYS A 343 -6.56 14.31 -33.98
CA CYS A 343 -7.44 15.21 -34.69
C CYS A 343 -8.53 14.42 -35.44
N ILE A 344 -9.67 15.03 -35.63
CA ILE A 344 -10.79 14.46 -36.37
C ILE A 344 -10.97 15.26 -37.67
N ASP A 345 -11.04 14.54 -38.79
CA ASP A 345 -11.48 15.11 -40.05
C ASP A 345 -13.02 15.17 -40.03
N GLU A 346 -13.55 16.36 -39.91
CA GLU A 346 -15.00 16.60 -39.79
C GLU A 346 -15.78 16.18 -41.04
N ASP A 347 -15.15 16.28 -42.24
CA ASP A 347 -15.78 15.93 -43.50
C ASP A 347 -16.02 14.42 -43.66
N THR A 348 -15.15 13.61 -43.06
CA THR A 348 -15.22 12.13 -43.09
C THR A 348 -15.77 11.52 -41.81
N CYS A 349 -16.07 12.35 -40.80
CA CYS A 349 -16.56 11.88 -39.52
C CYS A 349 -17.99 11.32 -39.62
N ALA A 350 -18.18 10.05 -39.29
CA ALA A 350 -19.50 9.39 -39.31
C ALA A 350 -20.38 9.75 -38.10
N GLY A 351 -19.95 10.54 -37.15
CA GLY A 351 -20.73 10.92 -35.96
C GLY A 351 -21.08 9.79 -35.00
N CYS A 352 -20.36 8.66 -35.06
CA CYS A 352 -20.67 7.44 -34.33
C CYS A 352 -20.36 7.46 -32.81
N LYS A 353 -19.71 8.52 -32.32
CA LYS A 353 -19.34 8.73 -30.90
C LYS A 353 -18.36 7.70 -30.31
N VAL A 354 -17.82 6.77 -31.08
CA VAL A 354 -16.89 5.74 -30.57
C VAL A 354 -15.66 6.38 -29.97
N CYS A 355 -15.07 7.39 -30.61
CA CYS A 355 -13.90 8.13 -30.09
C CYS A 355 -14.16 8.76 -28.72
N VAL A 356 -15.40 9.22 -28.46
CA VAL A 356 -15.80 9.77 -27.16
C VAL A 356 -15.84 8.68 -26.09
N SER A 357 -16.44 7.50 -26.42
CA SER A 357 -16.58 6.42 -25.47
C SER A 357 -15.27 5.72 -25.09
N VAL A 358 -14.26 5.74 -25.99
CA VAL A 358 -12.96 5.10 -25.74
C VAL A 358 -11.90 6.05 -25.22
N CYS A 359 -12.16 7.35 -25.12
CA CYS A 359 -11.20 8.34 -24.68
C CYS A 359 -11.04 8.26 -23.15
N PRO A 360 -9.87 7.83 -22.62
CA PRO A 360 -9.68 7.72 -21.17
C PRO A 360 -9.45 9.08 -20.49
N TYR A 361 -9.27 10.15 -21.29
CA TYR A 361 -8.96 11.51 -20.80
C TYR A 361 -10.08 12.51 -21.02
N ASP A 362 -11.25 12.07 -21.49
CA ASP A 362 -12.39 12.94 -21.85
C ASP A 362 -12.02 14.07 -22.83
N ALA A 363 -10.95 13.84 -23.62
CA ALA A 363 -10.46 14.78 -24.62
C ALA A 363 -11.30 14.79 -25.91
N ALA A 364 -12.04 13.72 -26.19
CA ALA A 364 -12.95 13.66 -27.32
C ALA A 364 -14.35 14.08 -26.90
N GLU A 365 -14.94 15.03 -27.59
CA GLU A 365 -16.31 15.49 -27.38
C GLU A 365 -17.13 15.38 -28.66
N PHE A 366 -18.45 15.33 -28.53
CA PHE A 366 -19.35 15.27 -29.66
C PHE A 366 -20.13 16.57 -29.80
N ASP A 367 -20.02 17.21 -30.95
CA ASP A 367 -20.81 18.38 -31.26
C ASP A 367 -22.19 17.99 -31.76
N GLU A 368 -23.21 18.26 -30.97
CA GLU A 368 -24.60 17.89 -31.29
C GLU A 368 -25.18 18.75 -32.46
N LYS A 369 -24.61 19.93 -32.73
CA LYS A 369 -25.06 20.80 -33.82
C LYS A 369 -24.52 20.32 -35.15
N ASP A 370 -23.21 20.09 -35.23
CA ASP A 370 -22.52 19.73 -36.46
C ASP A 370 -22.48 18.20 -36.66
N LYS A 371 -22.89 17.42 -35.64
CA LYS A 371 -22.95 15.94 -35.65
C LYS A 371 -21.59 15.28 -35.87
N VAL A 372 -20.52 15.89 -35.47
CA VAL A 372 -19.15 15.42 -35.56
C VAL A 372 -18.48 15.33 -34.20
N ALA A 373 -17.44 14.51 -34.08
CA ALA A 373 -16.60 14.51 -32.90
C ALA A 373 -15.46 15.54 -33.06
N ARG A 374 -15.04 16.15 -31.93
CA ARG A 374 -13.92 17.08 -31.85
C ARG A 374 -12.98 16.68 -30.73
N ILE A 375 -11.72 17.10 -30.82
CA ILE A 375 -10.71 16.84 -29.80
C ILE A 375 -10.38 18.13 -29.07
N LYS A 376 -10.49 18.10 -27.75
CA LYS A 376 -9.97 19.15 -26.87
C LYS A 376 -8.44 18.99 -26.80
N GLU A 377 -7.74 19.76 -27.60
CA GLU A 377 -6.29 19.63 -27.76
C GLU A 377 -5.54 19.78 -26.43
N ALA A 378 -6.03 20.67 -25.55
CA ALA A 378 -5.40 20.96 -24.26
C ALA A 378 -5.34 19.74 -23.30
N ILE A 379 -6.25 18.80 -23.42
CA ILE A 379 -6.31 17.61 -22.53
C ILE A 379 -6.08 16.29 -23.27
N CYS A 380 -5.80 16.33 -24.57
CA CYS A 380 -5.49 15.14 -25.36
C CYS A 380 -4.06 14.67 -25.10
N GLU A 381 -3.90 13.42 -24.62
CA GLU A 381 -2.60 12.81 -24.32
C GLU A 381 -1.97 12.04 -25.50
N GLY A 382 -2.55 12.14 -26.70
CA GLY A 382 -2.00 11.47 -27.89
C GLY A 382 -1.92 9.94 -27.80
N CYS A 383 -2.73 9.30 -26.95
CA CYS A 383 -2.66 7.86 -26.70
C CYS A 383 -3.09 6.97 -27.89
N GLY A 384 -3.73 7.55 -28.91
CA GLY A 384 -4.16 6.85 -30.12
C GLY A 384 -5.41 5.98 -30.02
N ALA A 385 -6.05 5.84 -28.85
CA ALA A 385 -7.21 4.95 -28.65
C ALA A 385 -8.37 5.30 -29.56
N CYS A 386 -8.68 6.60 -29.73
CA CYS A 386 -9.73 7.08 -30.64
C CYS A 386 -9.42 6.80 -32.12
N ILE A 387 -8.13 6.82 -32.51
CA ILE A 387 -7.67 6.56 -33.88
C ILE A 387 -7.86 5.10 -34.21
N ALA A 388 -7.36 4.21 -33.33
CA ALA A 388 -7.50 2.76 -33.48
C ALA A 388 -8.96 2.30 -33.51
N ALA A 389 -9.86 2.99 -32.80
CA ALA A 389 -11.25 2.64 -32.68
C ALA A 389 -12.16 3.31 -33.75
N CYS A 390 -11.63 4.24 -34.57
CA CYS A 390 -12.45 5.00 -35.52
C CYS A 390 -12.86 4.15 -36.74
N PRO A 391 -14.16 3.83 -36.93
CA PRO A 391 -14.61 2.96 -38.02
C PRO A 391 -14.58 3.66 -39.37
N SER A 392 -14.63 5.01 -39.41
CA SER A 392 -14.58 5.78 -40.68
C SER A 392 -13.14 6.19 -41.06
N GLY A 393 -12.14 5.97 -40.19
CA GLY A 393 -10.78 6.42 -40.40
C GLY A 393 -10.62 7.95 -40.35
N SER A 394 -11.62 8.70 -39.87
CA SER A 394 -11.56 10.15 -39.76
C SER A 394 -10.66 10.65 -38.64
N ALA A 395 -10.34 9.79 -37.66
CA ALA A 395 -9.41 10.14 -36.59
C ALA A 395 -7.96 9.85 -37.01
N SER A 396 -7.08 10.82 -36.84
CA SER A 396 -5.64 10.72 -37.11
C SER A 396 -4.83 11.36 -35.98
N GLN A 397 -3.52 11.27 -36.05
CA GLN A 397 -2.61 11.85 -35.06
C GLN A 397 -1.72 12.90 -35.71
N LYS A 398 -1.69 14.11 -35.16
CA LYS A 398 -0.79 15.15 -35.60
C LYS A 398 0.66 14.68 -35.39
N ASN A 399 1.53 14.97 -36.37
CA ASN A 399 2.93 14.61 -36.38
C ASN A 399 3.26 13.09 -36.40
N LEU A 400 2.24 12.24 -36.58
CA LEU A 400 2.38 10.79 -36.79
C LEU A 400 1.38 10.32 -37.87
N THR A 401 1.25 11.06 -38.97
CA THR A 401 0.42 10.63 -40.11
C THR A 401 1.07 9.45 -40.84
N ASP A 402 0.30 8.67 -41.56
CA ASP A 402 0.80 7.53 -42.35
C ASP A 402 1.93 7.94 -43.30
N GLU A 403 1.80 9.10 -43.97
CA GLU A 403 2.84 9.61 -44.87
C GLU A 403 4.13 9.94 -44.09
N GLN A 404 4.06 10.53 -42.91
CA GLN A 404 5.22 10.79 -42.07
C GLN A 404 5.90 9.49 -41.62
N LEU A 405 5.10 8.49 -41.18
CA LEU A 405 5.60 7.18 -40.78
C LEU A 405 6.29 6.47 -41.96
N TYR A 406 5.68 6.49 -43.16
CA TYR A 406 6.30 5.94 -44.36
C TYR A 406 7.65 6.61 -44.68
N LYS A 407 7.74 7.94 -44.59
CA LYS A 407 8.97 8.67 -44.81
C LYS A 407 10.03 8.36 -43.77
N MET A 408 9.63 8.21 -42.50
CA MET A 408 10.57 7.79 -41.44
C MET A 408 11.14 6.38 -41.66
N VAL A 409 10.27 5.44 -42.03
CA VAL A 409 10.71 4.06 -42.35
C VAL A 409 11.61 4.04 -43.57
N SER A 410 11.24 4.76 -44.66
CA SER A 410 12.06 4.84 -45.85
C SER A 410 13.42 5.44 -45.56
N ALA A 411 13.50 6.51 -44.82
CA ALA A 411 14.77 7.14 -44.44
C ALA A 411 15.65 6.22 -43.55
N ALA A 412 15.03 5.42 -42.68
CA ALA A 412 15.76 4.45 -41.87
C ALA A 412 16.30 3.26 -42.66
N LEU A 413 15.72 2.95 -43.81
CA LEU A 413 16.15 1.84 -44.71
C LEU A 413 17.14 2.28 -45.76
N GLU A 414 17.31 3.58 -45.98
CA GLU A 414 18.27 4.15 -46.94
C GLU A 414 19.71 4.32 -46.40
N VAL A 415 19.99 3.84 -45.16
CA VAL A 415 21.30 3.95 -44.47
C VAL A 415 22.22 2.78 -44.84
#